data_45d579fbe34b741defb77e2be5cb64c9
#
_entry.id   45d579fbe34b741defb77e2be5cb64c9
#
_cell.length_a   1.000
_cell.length_b   1.000
_cell.length_c   1.000
_cell.angle_alpha   90.00
_cell.angle_beta   90.00
_cell.angle_gamma   90.00
#
_symmetry.space_group_name_H-M   'P 1'
#
loop_
_entity.id
_entity.type
_entity.pdbx_description
1 polymer ?
#
loop_
_entity_poly.entity_id
_entity_poly.type
_entity_poly.pdbx_seq_one_letter_code
_entity_poly.pdbx_strand_id
1 'polypeptide(L)'
;QKTYNMPWPIIQYKSGANIKSKRFFPIYSYSKSKYVEKGFFIWPLYRYKNEILASEYFKTKSFLFFLYKEDISYELETNKIIKEFSSLWPIYSMDSTSDGYDFRIFAPIESFFSKNTKIREIWSPLWSIIRIKKNNEIETTSILFNFIKFNKNLETRKNKFSINFFIPLISNESSDNTNEFNILGGFLGLKTGEDAKIRILYIPIDL
;
A
#
# COMPACT_ATOMS: atom_id res chain seq x y z
N GLN A 1 2.44 38.85 17.34
CA GLN A 1 1.68 37.62 17.58
C GLN A 1 0.86 37.78 18.85
N LYS A 2 -0.47 37.61 18.74
CA LYS A 2 -1.37 37.58 19.91
C LYS A 2 -1.76 36.14 20.20
N THR A 3 -1.66 35.73 21.47
CA THR A 3 -2.03 34.38 21.94
C THR A 3 -2.91 34.51 23.17
N TYR A 4 -4.06 33.86 23.16
CA TYR A 4 -4.98 33.74 24.29
C TYR A 4 -5.18 32.25 24.59
N ASN A 5 -4.93 31.84 25.84
CA ASN A 5 -5.10 30.46 26.32
C ASN A 5 -5.89 30.50 27.62
N MET A 6 -7.19 30.21 27.58
CA MET A 6 -8.00 30.22 28.81
C MET A 6 -9.27 29.41 28.63
N PRO A 7 -9.51 28.38 29.49
CA PRO A 7 -8.53 27.61 30.28
C PRO A 7 -7.66 26.74 29.40
N TRP A 8 -6.35 26.72 29.65
CA TRP A 8 -5.44 25.82 28.95
C TRP A 8 -5.61 24.37 29.43
N PRO A 9 -5.60 23.34 28.54
CA PRO A 9 -5.41 23.35 27.08
C PRO A 9 -6.74 23.43 26.28
N ILE A 10 -7.89 23.75 26.88
CA ILE A 10 -9.23 23.61 26.31
C ILE A 10 -9.45 24.68 25.23
N ILE A 11 -9.27 25.94 25.56
CA ILE A 11 -9.49 27.05 24.64
C ILE A 11 -8.14 27.69 24.29
N GLN A 12 -7.87 27.79 22.98
CA GLN A 12 -6.68 28.44 22.48
C GLN A 12 -7.01 29.23 21.21
N TYR A 13 -6.56 30.48 21.20
CA TYR A 13 -6.60 31.34 20.03
C TYR A 13 -5.21 31.93 19.77
N LYS A 14 -4.69 31.75 18.55
CA LYS A 14 -3.44 32.34 18.10
C LYS A 14 -3.67 33.08 16.80
N SER A 15 -3.19 34.33 16.71
CA SER A 15 -3.22 35.14 15.50
C SER A 15 -1.89 35.85 15.33
N GLY A 16 -1.27 35.66 14.18
CA GLY A 16 -0.01 36.27 13.78
C GLY A 16 0.17 36.24 12.28
N ALA A 17 1.20 36.91 11.76
CA ALA A 17 1.47 36.99 10.31
C ALA A 17 1.60 35.59 9.66
N ASN A 18 2.23 34.63 10.35
CA ASN A 18 2.55 33.30 9.81
C ASN A 18 1.70 32.16 10.38
N ILE A 19 0.82 32.42 11.34
CA ILE A 19 0.01 31.37 11.97
C ILE A 19 -1.34 31.91 12.45
N LYS A 20 -2.40 31.19 12.10
CA LYS A 20 -3.74 31.35 12.64
C LYS A 20 -4.18 30.02 13.23
N SER A 21 -4.60 30.02 14.51
CA SER A 21 -5.06 28.79 15.18
C SER A 21 -6.21 29.09 16.10
N LYS A 22 -7.22 28.24 16.06
CA LYS A 22 -8.37 28.24 16.95
C LYS A 22 -8.59 26.83 17.45
N ARG A 23 -8.74 26.66 18.76
CA ARG A 23 -9.01 25.36 19.37
C ARG A 23 -10.07 25.49 20.46
N PHE A 24 -11.01 24.59 20.43
CA PHE A 24 -11.97 24.33 21.48
C PHE A 24 -12.03 22.81 21.70
N PHE A 25 -11.11 22.33 22.55
CA PHE A 25 -10.98 20.90 22.81
C PHE A 25 -12.10 20.39 23.68
N PRO A 26 -12.67 19.19 23.41
CA PRO A 26 -12.35 18.23 22.36
C PRO A 26 -13.14 18.42 21.05
N ILE A 27 -13.92 19.51 20.91
CA ILE A 27 -14.91 19.66 19.85
C ILE A 27 -14.28 20.05 18.52
N TYR A 28 -13.39 21.06 18.54
CA TYR A 28 -12.88 21.64 17.30
C TYR A 28 -11.46 22.15 17.43
N SER A 29 -10.70 22.00 16.35
CA SER A 29 -9.42 22.67 16.18
C SER A 29 -9.17 22.99 14.72
N TYR A 30 -8.64 24.16 14.48
CA TYR A 30 -8.15 24.62 13.19
C TYR A 30 -6.82 25.33 13.38
N SER A 31 -5.83 25.00 12.59
CA SER A 31 -4.54 25.66 12.57
C SER A 31 -4.03 25.77 11.15
N LYS A 32 -3.70 26.97 10.71
CA LYS A 32 -3.16 27.26 9.39
C LYS A 32 -1.87 28.05 9.52
N SER A 33 -0.83 27.59 8.85
CA SER A 33 0.44 28.27 8.63
C SER A 33 0.72 28.32 7.12
N LYS A 34 1.86 28.89 6.73
CA LYS A 34 2.24 29.02 5.30
C LYS A 34 2.26 27.67 4.57
N TYR A 35 2.72 26.60 5.24
CA TYR A 35 2.94 25.29 4.61
C TYR A 35 2.06 24.17 5.18
N VAL A 36 1.37 24.41 6.29
CA VAL A 36 0.60 23.37 6.99
C VAL A 36 -0.75 23.92 7.42
N GLU A 37 -1.80 23.21 7.03
CA GLU A 37 -3.15 23.37 7.53
C GLU A 37 -3.62 22.08 8.16
N LYS A 38 -4.10 22.13 9.41
CA LYS A 38 -4.55 20.95 10.15
C LYS A 38 -5.67 21.28 11.10
N GLY A 39 -6.48 20.28 11.38
CA GLY A 39 -7.57 20.43 12.33
C GLY A 39 -8.20 19.11 12.72
N PHE A 40 -9.16 19.21 13.62
CA PHE A 40 -10.04 18.11 13.99
C PHE A 40 -11.45 18.62 14.29
N PHE A 41 -12.41 17.71 14.16
CA PHE A 41 -13.78 17.90 14.60
C PHE A 41 -14.20 16.72 15.48
N ILE A 42 -14.66 17.00 16.70
CA ILE A 42 -14.99 16.04 17.77
C ILE A 42 -13.85 15.01 17.90
N TRP A 43 -12.76 15.46 18.53
CA TRP A 43 -11.59 14.59 18.73
C TRP A 43 -11.95 13.34 19.55
N PRO A 44 -11.59 12.12 19.08
CA PRO A 44 -10.73 11.77 17.96
C PRO A 44 -11.46 11.39 16.65
N LEU A 45 -12.74 11.78 16.52
CA LEU A 45 -13.62 11.31 15.45
C LEU A 45 -13.07 11.62 14.06
N TYR A 46 -12.80 12.90 13.78
CA TYR A 46 -12.29 13.33 12.48
C TYR A 46 -11.06 14.24 12.63
N ARG A 47 -10.02 13.94 11.84
CA ARG A 47 -8.79 14.75 11.75
C ARG A 47 -8.37 14.91 10.31
N TYR A 48 -7.82 16.07 10.00
CA TYR A 48 -7.22 16.34 8.70
C TYR A 48 -5.89 17.09 8.85
N LYS A 49 -5.00 16.88 7.89
CA LYS A 49 -3.74 17.60 7.74
C LYS A 49 -3.42 17.76 6.27
N ASN A 50 -3.20 19.00 5.86
CA ASN A 50 -2.72 19.34 4.55
C ASN A 50 -1.35 20.00 4.71
N GLU A 51 -0.35 19.56 3.98
CA GLU A 51 1.02 20.09 4.07
C GLU A 51 1.66 20.20 2.69
N ILE A 52 2.44 21.26 2.50
CA ILE A 52 3.26 21.46 1.32
C ILE A 52 4.71 21.17 1.72
N LEU A 53 5.33 20.20 1.04
CA LEU A 53 6.70 19.78 1.24
C LEU A 53 7.41 19.74 -0.11
N ALA A 54 8.43 20.59 -0.28
CA ALA A 54 9.14 20.74 -1.56
C ALA A 54 8.17 21.00 -2.73
N SER A 55 8.07 20.07 -3.68
CA SER A 55 7.21 20.14 -4.88
C SER A 55 5.88 19.39 -4.73
N GLU A 56 5.59 18.84 -3.55
CA GLU A 56 4.40 18.00 -3.34
C GLU A 56 3.43 18.60 -2.32
N TYR A 57 2.15 18.37 -2.55
CA TYR A 57 1.07 18.68 -1.63
C TYR A 57 0.49 17.39 -1.06
N PHE A 58 0.57 17.26 0.26
CA PHE A 58 0.09 16.10 1.00
C PHE A 58 -1.22 16.41 1.69
N LYS A 59 -2.20 15.54 1.50
CA LYS A 59 -3.51 15.61 2.13
C LYS A 59 -3.77 14.33 2.90
N THR A 60 -3.90 14.46 4.22
CA THR A 60 -4.19 13.35 5.12
C THR A 60 -5.55 13.57 5.76
N LYS A 61 -6.40 12.56 5.74
CA LYS A 61 -7.64 12.49 6.50
C LYS A 61 -7.65 11.22 7.35
N SER A 62 -8.19 11.31 8.56
CA SER A 62 -8.40 10.13 9.40
C SER A 62 -9.70 10.25 10.18
N PHE A 63 -10.36 9.11 10.33
CA PHE A 63 -11.57 8.94 11.14
C PHE A 63 -11.30 7.91 12.22
N LEU A 64 -11.68 8.23 13.47
CA LEU A 64 -11.39 7.40 14.66
C LEU A 64 -9.93 6.91 14.68
N PHE A 65 -8.96 7.86 14.64
CA PHE A 65 -7.52 7.67 14.58
C PHE A 65 -7.05 6.91 13.32
N PHE A 66 -7.25 5.60 13.29
CA PHE A 66 -6.75 4.67 12.28
C PHE A 66 -7.85 3.80 11.66
N LEU A 67 -9.11 3.90 12.17
CA LEU A 67 -10.21 3.09 11.65
C LEU A 67 -10.39 3.31 10.15
N TYR A 68 -10.44 4.57 9.73
CA TYR A 68 -10.32 4.96 8.33
C TYR A 68 -9.19 5.97 8.16
N LYS A 69 -8.39 5.79 7.15
CA LYS A 69 -7.31 6.69 6.79
C LYS A 69 -7.16 6.86 5.29
N GLU A 70 -6.94 8.10 4.87
CA GLU A 70 -6.69 8.47 3.50
C GLU A 70 -5.49 9.43 3.47
N ASP A 71 -4.46 9.08 2.71
CA ASP A 71 -3.28 9.91 2.45
C ASP A 71 -3.12 10.07 0.94
N ILE A 72 -3.16 11.30 0.42
CA ILE A 72 -3.01 11.58 -1.00
C ILE A 72 -1.86 12.56 -1.18
N SER A 73 -0.96 12.29 -2.11
CA SER A 73 0.06 13.23 -2.56
C SER A 73 -0.20 13.70 -4.00
N TYR A 74 -0.06 14.99 -4.20
CA TYR A 74 -0.23 15.67 -5.49
C TYR A 74 1.06 16.38 -5.86
N GLU A 75 1.36 16.41 -7.12
CA GLU A 75 2.36 17.31 -7.68
C GLU A 75 1.82 18.75 -7.68
N LEU A 76 2.57 19.70 -7.14
CA LEU A 76 2.11 21.09 -6.97
C LEU A 76 1.86 21.81 -8.30
N GLU A 77 2.65 21.52 -9.34
CA GLU A 77 2.55 22.21 -10.63
C GLU A 77 1.38 21.69 -11.47
N THR A 78 1.19 20.38 -11.52
CA THR A 78 0.23 19.73 -12.41
C THR A 78 -1.08 19.33 -11.72
N ASN A 79 -1.14 19.39 -10.38
CA ASN A 79 -2.22 18.82 -9.55
C ASN A 79 -2.49 17.31 -9.82
N LYS A 80 -1.52 16.62 -10.43
CA LYS A 80 -1.63 15.19 -10.69
C LYS A 80 -1.43 14.40 -9.41
N ILE A 81 -2.24 13.38 -9.18
CA ILE A 81 -2.05 12.45 -8.08
C ILE A 81 -0.80 11.62 -8.34
N ILE A 82 0.18 11.72 -7.43
CA ILE A 82 1.40 10.90 -7.46
C ILE A 82 1.14 9.58 -6.76
N LYS A 83 0.47 9.66 -5.59
CA LYS A 83 0.22 8.51 -4.75
C LYS A 83 -1.04 8.72 -3.92
N GLU A 84 -1.79 7.66 -3.78
CA GLU A 84 -2.97 7.60 -2.91
C GLU A 84 -2.87 6.34 -2.02
N PHE A 85 -3.14 6.52 -0.75
CA PHE A 85 -3.30 5.43 0.21
C PHE A 85 -4.67 5.57 0.87
N SER A 86 -5.42 4.47 0.93
CA SER A 86 -6.66 4.39 1.69
C SER A 86 -6.70 3.10 2.51
N SER A 87 -7.31 3.17 3.68
CA SER A 87 -7.47 1.98 4.53
C SER A 87 -8.70 2.07 5.43
N LEU A 88 -9.37 0.95 5.63
CA LEU A 88 -10.39 0.72 6.64
C LEU A 88 -9.93 -0.44 7.53
N TRP A 89 -9.44 -0.10 8.70
CA TRP A 89 -8.85 -1.05 9.64
C TRP A 89 -9.90 -1.99 10.24
N PRO A 90 -9.60 -3.29 10.39
CA PRO A 90 -8.50 -4.06 9.81
C PRO A 90 -8.85 -4.67 8.45
N ILE A 91 -9.94 -4.20 7.81
CA ILE A 91 -10.62 -4.85 6.70
C ILE A 91 -9.79 -4.80 5.42
N TYR A 92 -9.38 -3.59 5.01
CA TYR A 92 -8.61 -3.44 3.78
C TYR A 92 -7.59 -2.30 3.84
N SER A 93 -6.60 -2.36 2.95
CA SER A 93 -5.78 -1.23 2.55
C SER A 93 -5.51 -1.24 1.05
N MET A 94 -5.33 -0.06 0.48
CA MET A 94 -5.03 0.15 -0.93
C MET A 94 -3.98 1.23 -1.09
N ASP A 95 -2.92 0.93 -1.81
CA ASP A 95 -1.95 1.89 -2.34
C ASP A 95 -2.21 2.02 -3.84
N SER A 96 -2.30 3.24 -4.36
CA SER A 96 -2.42 3.54 -5.79
C SER A 96 -1.37 4.55 -6.20
N THR A 97 -0.78 4.34 -7.37
CA THR A 97 0.19 5.23 -8.02
C THR A 97 -0.14 5.36 -9.49
N SER A 98 0.57 6.21 -10.24
CA SER A 98 0.46 6.27 -11.71
C SER A 98 0.72 4.93 -12.39
N ASP A 99 1.53 4.07 -11.79
CA ASP A 99 2.06 2.85 -12.41
C ASP A 99 1.27 1.60 -12.02
N GLY A 100 0.35 1.72 -11.06
CA GLY A 100 -0.48 0.61 -10.64
C GLY A 100 -1.05 0.74 -9.23
N TYR A 101 -1.49 -0.39 -8.68
CA TYR A 101 -2.08 -0.44 -7.35
C TYR A 101 -1.67 -1.71 -6.58
N ASP A 102 -1.81 -1.64 -5.26
CA ASP A 102 -1.59 -2.76 -4.33
C ASP A 102 -2.76 -2.79 -3.32
N PHE A 103 -3.71 -3.66 -3.55
CA PHE A 103 -4.91 -3.85 -2.75
C PHE A 103 -4.76 -5.06 -1.83
N ARG A 104 -5.17 -4.92 -0.56
CA ARG A 104 -5.04 -5.96 0.48
C ARG A 104 -6.33 -6.09 1.26
N ILE A 105 -6.76 -7.30 1.45
CA ILE A 105 -7.83 -7.67 2.38
C ILE A 105 -7.19 -8.27 3.63
N PHE A 106 -7.64 -7.81 4.78
CA PHE A 106 -7.07 -7.98 6.10
C PHE A 106 -5.72 -7.25 6.22
N ALA A 107 -5.80 -6.03 6.69
CA ALA A 107 -4.70 -5.07 6.75
C ALA A 107 -4.56 -4.49 8.18
N PRO A 108 -4.07 -5.29 9.16
CA PRO A 108 -4.10 -4.93 10.57
C PRO A 108 -3.09 -3.86 10.97
N ILE A 109 -2.00 -3.68 10.23
CA ILE A 109 -0.96 -2.70 10.57
C ILE A 109 -0.76 -1.60 9.53
N GLU A 110 -1.30 -1.72 8.34
CA GLU A 110 -1.08 -0.79 7.23
C GLU A 110 -1.52 0.64 7.55
N SER A 111 -2.63 0.80 8.28
CA SER A 111 -3.14 2.11 8.71
C SER A 111 -2.16 2.86 9.60
N PHE A 112 -1.34 2.16 10.38
CA PHE A 112 -0.33 2.76 11.27
C PHE A 112 0.91 3.22 10.49
N PHE A 113 1.23 2.56 9.38
CA PHE A 113 2.39 2.84 8.53
C PHE A 113 2.01 3.44 7.17
N SER A 114 0.93 4.22 7.09
CA SER A 114 0.42 4.77 5.83
C SER A 114 1.45 5.55 5.01
N LYS A 115 2.40 6.22 5.66
CA LYS A 115 3.48 6.97 5.00
C LYS A 115 4.67 6.10 4.57
N ASN A 116 4.79 4.87 5.09
CA ASN A 116 5.93 4.00 4.80
C ASN A 116 5.53 2.80 3.94
N THR A 117 5.59 2.97 2.63
CA THR A 117 5.25 1.93 1.65
C THR A 117 6.13 0.69 1.78
N LYS A 118 7.44 0.86 2.02
CA LYS A 118 8.38 -0.26 2.13
C LYS A 118 8.02 -1.20 3.29
N ILE A 119 7.65 -0.65 4.46
CA ILE A 119 7.21 -1.49 5.58
C ILE A 119 5.96 -2.28 5.19
N ARG A 120 4.98 -1.63 4.57
CA ARG A 120 3.76 -2.32 4.13
C ARG A 120 4.04 -3.41 3.09
N GLU A 121 4.89 -3.13 2.11
CA GLU A 121 5.25 -4.10 1.06
C GLU A 121 5.92 -5.36 1.63
N ILE A 122 6.82 -5.19 2.60
CA ILE A 122 7.58 -6.29 3.21
C ILE A 122 6.71 -7.15 4.13
N TRP A 123 5.87 -6.51 4.95
CA TRP A 123 5.15 -7.22 6.02
C TRP A 123 3.75 -7.67 5.63
N SER A 124 3.05 -6.96 4.72
CA SER A 124 1.70 -7.35 4.29
C SER A 124 1.53 -8.80 3.85
N PRO A 125 2.53 -9.43 3.18
CA PRO A 125 2.43 -10.84 2.83
C PRO A 125 2.23 -11.80 4.01
N LEU A 126 2.57 -11.40 5.24
CA LEU A 126 2.47 -12.26 6.41
C LEU A 126 1.06 -12.36 7.00
N TRP A 127 0.16 -11.42 6.67
CA TRP A 127 -1.20 -11.42 7.24
C TRP A 127 -2.31 -11.14 6.23
N SER A 128 -2.02 -10.60 5.04
CA SER A 128 -3.08 -10.37 4.07
C SER A 128 -3.69 -11.69 3.58
N ILE A 129 -5.02 -11.80 3.72
CA ILE A 129 -5.77 -12.96 3.22
C ILE A 129 -5.78 -12.95 1.70
N ILE A 130 -6.03 -11.79 1.10
CA ILE A 130 -5.96 -11.57 -0.35
C ILE A 130 -5.14 -10.32 -0.59
N ARG A 131 -4.21 -10.40 -1.53
CA ARG A 131 -3.44 -9.26 -2.02
C ARG A 131 -3.43 -9.27 -3.54
N ILE A 132 -3.80 -8.16 -4.14
CA ILE A 132 -3.75 -7.95 -5.59
C ILE A 132 -2.82 -6.76 -5.84
N LYS A 133 -1.68 -7.05 -6.44
CA LYS A 133 -0.70 -6.04 -6.84
C LYS A 133 -0.60 -6.02 -8.36
N LYS A 134 -0.83 -4.85 -8.95
CA LYS A 134 -0.70 -4.63 -10.38
C LYS A 134 0.23 -3.45 -10.61
N ASN A 135 1.15 -3.62 -11.52
CA ASN A 135 1.92 -2.56 -12.15
C ASN A 135 1.75 -2.66 -13.68
N ASN A 136 2.44 -1.82 -14.43
CA ASN A 136 2.33 -1.79 -15.90
C ASN A 136 2.68 -3.14 -16.55
N GLU A 137 3.55 -3.93 -15.95
CA GLU A 137 4.09 -5.16 -16.52
C GLU A 137 3.50 -6.44 -15.91
N ILE A 138 3.25 -6.42 -14.60
CA ILE A 138 2.94 -7.64 -13.84
C ILE A 138 1.70 -7.43 -12.98
N GLU A 139 0.80 -8.39 -13.04
CA GLU A 139 -0.29 -8.55 -12.09
C GLU A 139 -0.05 -9.77 -11.20
N THR A 140 -0.06 -9.57 -9.90
CA THR A 140 0.16 -10.61 -8.89
C THR A 140 -1.06 -10.69 -7.98
N THR A 141 -1.69 -11.84 -7.91
CA THR A 141 -2.72 -12.17 -6.93
C THR A 141 -2.17 -13.18 -5.94
N SER A 142 -2.20 -12.86 -4.67
CA SER A 142 -1.76 -13.73 -3.58
C SER A 142 -2.93 -14.02 -2.64
N ILE A 143 -3.08 -15.26 -2.22
CA ILE A 143 -4.14 -15.71 -1.34
C ILE A 143 -3.52 -16.44 -0.14
N LEU A 144 -4.12 -16.28 1.04
CA LEU A 144 -3.73 -16.93 2.29
C LEU A 144 -2.23 -16.76 2.58
N PHE A 145 -1.84 -15.50 2.91
CA PHE A 145 -0.48 -15.20 3.37
C PHE A 145 0.60 -15.60 2.34
N ASN A 146 0.33 -15.36 1.05
CA ASN A 146 1.16 -15.83 -0.08
C ASN A 146 1.25 -17.35 -0.26
N PHE A 147 0.41 -18.13 0.42
CA PHE A 147 0.41 -19.59 0.22
C PHE A 147 0.07 -19.96 -1.23
N ILE A 148 -0.93 -19.29 -1.81
CA ILE A 148 -1.26 -19.44 -3.24
C ILE A 148 -0.92 -18.13 -3.94
N LYS A 149 -0.20 -18.20 -5.06
CA LYS A 149 0.22 -17.03 -5.82
C LYS A 149 0.01 -17.24 -7.33
N PHE A 150 -0.60 -16.26 -7.95
CA PHE A 150 -0.78 -16.14 -9.39
C PHE A 150 -0.04 -14.90 -9.86
N ASN A 151 0.87 -15.06 -10.79
CA ASN A 151 1.54 -13.95 -11.48
C ASN A 151 1.17 -14.00 -12.95
N LYS A 152 0.79 -12.87 -13.50
CA LYS A 152 0.53 -12.68 -14.92
C LYS A 152 1.44 -11.57 -15.43
N ASN A 153 2.32 -11.89 -16.36
CA ASN A 153 3.09 -10.86 -17.07
C ASN A 153 2.25 -10.37 -18.24
N LEU A 154 1.98 -9.07 -18.29
CA LEU A 154 1.09 -8.45 -19.27
C LEU A 154 1.78 -8.26 -20.63
N GLU A 155 3.11 -8.13 -20.65
CA GLU A 155 3.90 -7.95 -21.86
C GLU A 155 4.22 -9.29 -22.54
N THR A 156 4.75 -10.23 -21.75
CA THR A 156 5.23 -11.52 -22.28
C THR A 156 4.17 -12.62 -22.30
N ARG A 157 2.94 -12.31 -21.85
CA ARG A 157 1.81 -13.27 -21.69
C ARG A 157 2.15 -14.51 -20.87
N LYS A 158 3.21 -14.45 -20.05
CA LYS A 158 3.57 -15.54 -19.15
C LYS A 158 2.67 -15.54 -17.92
N ASN A 159 2.13 -16.70 -17.60
CA ASN A 159 1.34 -16.92 -16.41
C ASN A 159 2.08 -17.90 -15.51
N LYS A 160 2.16 -17.58 -14.21
CA LYS A 160 2.79 -18.44 -13.22
C LYS A 160 1.85 -18.65 -12.05
N PHE A 161 1.51 -19.87 -11.78
CA PHE A 161 0.82 -20.33 -10.60
C PHE A 161 1.82 -20.96 -9.64
N SER A 162 1.71 -20.69 -8.35
CA SER A 162 2.52 -21.40 -7.35
C SER A 162 1.78 -21.60 -6.02
N ILE A 163 2.06 -22.71 -5.37
CA ILE A 163 1.72 -23.00 -3.99
C ILE A 163 3.03 -22.96 -3.21
N ASN A 164 3.10 -22.10 -2.20
CA ASN A 164 4.32 -21.77 -1.48
C ASN A 164 4.17 -22.07 0.01
N PHE A 165 5.19 -22.68 0.62
CA PHE A 165 5.34 -22.80 2.06
C PHE A 165 6.84 -22.66 2.36
N PHE A 166 7.33 -21.50 2.74
CA PHE A 166 8.73 -21.08 2.77
C PHE A 166 9.45 -21.21 1.41
N ILE A 167 9.26 -22.31 0.69
CA ILE A 167 9.72 -22.57 -0.67
C ILE A 167 8.51 -22.86 -1.57
N PRO A 168 8.61 -22.70 -2.88
CA PRO A 168 7.57 -23.16 -3.80
C PRO A 168 7.44 -24.68 -3.74
N LEU A 169 6.30 -25.17 -3.22
CA LEU A 169 6.01 -26.61 -3.21
C LEU A 169 5.65 -27.11 -4.60
N ILE A 170 4.80 -26.35 -5.27
CA ILE A 170 4.34 -26.63 -6.64
C ILE A 170 4.36 -25.31 -7.39
N SER A 171 4.87 -25.31 -8.61
CA SER A 171 4.73 -24.17 -9.51
C SER A 171 4.51 -24.64 -10.94
N ASN A 172 3.65 -23.90 -11.65
CA ASN A 172 3.40 -24.06 -13.08
C ASN A 172 3.59 -22.70 -13.75
N GLU A 173 4.48 -22.64 -14.73
CA GLU A 173 4.72 -21.45 -15.54
C GLU A 173 4.36 -21.78 -16.99
N SER A 174 3.42 -21.04 -17.54
CA SER A 174 2.93 -21.20 -18.91
C SER A 174 3.20 -19.94 -19.73
N SER A 175 3.72 -20.12 -20.93
CA SER A 175 3.86 -19.10 -21.96
C SER A 175 3.30 -19.64 -23.28
N ASP A 176 3.32 -18.81 -24.34
CA ASP A 176 2.71 -19.18 -25.64
C ASP A 176 3.24 -20.50 -26.19
N ASN A 177 4.53 -20.81 -26.01
CA ASN A 177 5.19 -21.99 -26.62
C ASN A 177 5.73 -23.00 -25.61
N THR A 178 5.68 -22.70 -24.31
CA THR A 178 6.28 -23.56 -23.28
C THR A 178 5.40 -23.67 -22.05
N ASN A 179 5.43 -24.83 -21.44
CA ASN A 179 4.81 -25.04 -20.12
C ASN A 179 5.82 -25.75 -19.23
N GLU A 180 6.09 -25.16 -18.07
CA GLU A 180 7.06 -25.68 -17.09
C GLU A 180 6.37 -25.95 -15.75
N PHE A 181 6.36 -27.20 -15.33
CA PHE A 181 5.85 -27.65 -14.06
C PHE A 181 7.00 -28.02 -13.13
N ASN A 182 7.00 -27.52 -11.92
CA ASN A 182 8.05 -27.79 -10.93
C ASN A 182 7.45 -28.19 -9.58
N ILE A 183 8.11 -29.13 -8.91
CA ILE A 183 7.83 -29.55 -7.54
C ILE A 183 9.04 -29.25 -6.67
N LEU A 184 8.80 -28.78 -5.42
CA LEU A 184 9.82 -28.44 -4.42
C LEU A 184 10.89 -27.49 -4.98
N GLY A 185 10.44 -26.38 -5.59
CA GLY A 185 11.33 -25.35 -6.10
C GLY A 185 12.18 -25.78 -7.29
N GLY A 186 11.81 -26.87 -7.99
CA GLY A 186 12.55 -27.40 -9.14
C GLY A 186 13.40 -28.66 -8.81
N PHE A 187 13.20 -29.26 -7.64
CA PHE A 187 13.79 -30.57 -7.33
C PHE A 187 13.37 -31.64 -8.35
N LEU A 188 12.08 -31.61 -8.72
CA LEU A 188 11.54 -32.29 -9.90
C LEU A 188 10.88 -31.25 -10.80
N GLY A 189 11.03 -31.42 -12.10
CA GLY A 189 10.41 -30.50 -13.08
C GLY A 189 10.24 -31.14 -14.44
N LEU A 190 9.24 -30.67 -15.17
CA LEU A 190 8.95 -31.02 -16.54
C LEU A 190 8.71 -29.76 -17.34
N LYS A 191 9.50 -29.50 -18.36
CA LYS A 191 9.29 -28.45 -19.35
C LYS A 191 8.87 -29.11 -20.67
N THR A 192 7.76 -28.62 -21.21
CA THR A 192 7.23 -29.07 -22.51
C THR A 192 7.19 -27.91 -23.50
N GLY A 193 7.22 -28.18 -24.79
CA GLY A 193 7.28 -27.19 -25.85
C GLY A 193 8.68 -27.06 -26.45
N GLU A 194 9.04 -25.85 -26.88
CA GLU A 194 10.41 -25.56 -27.34
C GLU A 194 11.40 -25.82 -26.19
N ASP A 195 12.48 -26.58 -26.45
CA ASP A 195 13.46 -27.05 -25.45
C ASP A 195 12.84 -27.89 -24.34
N ALA A 196 12.20 -28.99 -24.69
CA ALA A 196 11.63 -29.94 -23.72
C ALA A 196 12.74 -30.53 -22.82
N LYS A 197 12.53 -30.48 -21.49
CA LYS A 197 13.52 -30.89 -20.48
C LYS A 197 12.82 -31.54 -19.29
N ILE A 198 13.46 -32.59 -18.75
CA ILE A 198 13.12 -33.09 -17.42
C ILE A 198 14.16 -32.58 -16.43
N ARG A 199 13.73 -32.18 -15.25
CA ARG A 199 14.61 -31.80 -14.16
C ARG A 199 14.51 -32.80 -13.03
N ILE A 200 15.64 -33.38 -12.64
CA ILE A 200 15.74 -34.29 -11.51
C ILE A 200 16.85 -33.81 -10.60
N LEU A 201 16.57 -33.64 -9.30
CA LEU A 201 17.53 -33.11 -8.33
C LEU A 201 18.15 -31.78 -8.78
N TYR A 202 17.32 -30.86 -9.32
CA TYR A 202 17.72 -29.60 -9.91
C TYR A 202 18.57 -29.65 -11.19
N ILE A 203 18.92 -30.86 -11.67
CA ILE A 203 19.73 -31.04 -12.87
C ILE A 203 18.81 -31.18 -14.08
N PRO A 204 18.92 -30.28 -15.07
CA PRO A 204 18.13 -30.36 -16.31
C PRO A 204 18.72 -31.47 -17.20
N ILE A 205 17.84 -32.29 -17.78
CA ILE A 205 18.15 -33.36 -18.75
C ILE A 205 17.35 -33.03 -20.00
N ASP A 206 18.01 -32.83 -21.13
CA ASP A 206 17.37 -32.57 -22.42
C ASP A 206 16.65 -33.85 -22.88
N LEU A 207 15.46 -33.68 -23.50
CA LEU A 207 14.63 -34.76 -24.06
C LEU A 207 14.81 -34.85 -25.56
#